data_4910f23d8fcacb9bbeb67d8b0884d14f
#
_entry.id   4910f23d8fcacb9bbeb67d8b0884d14f
#
_cell.length_a   1.000
_cell.length_b   1.000
_cell.length_c   1.000
_cell.angle_alpha   90.00
_cell.angle_beta   90.00
_cell.angle_gamma   90.00
#
_symmetry.space_group_name_H-M   'P 1'
#
loop_
_entity.id
_entity.type
_entity.pdbx_description
1 polymer ?
#
loop_
_entity_poly.entity_id
_entity_poly.type
_entity_poly.pdbx_seq_one_letter_code
_entity_poly.pdbx_strand_id
1 'polypeptide(L)' 'MTADPDDLRLLRKLIAQGGTKYTAGNIDRRKYERLVEFGWLTATRPNAGDVLYEVTEKGRQESDSAAIG' A
#
# COMPACT_ATOMS: atom_id res chain seq x y z
N MET A 1 1.27 -6.84 14.90
CA MET A 1 0.01 -6.79 14.13
C MET A 1 0.14 -7.72 12.93
N THR A 2 -0.87 -8.52 12.68
CA THR A 2 -0.83 -9.53 11.63
C THR A 2 -1.58 -9.02 10.39
N ALA A 3 -1.01 -9.23 9.21
CA ALA A 3 -1.66 -8.83 7.96
C ALA A 3 -2.83 -9.78 7.65
N ASP A 4 -3.94 -9.21 7.21
CA ASP A 4 -5.09 -9.96 6.75
C ASP A 4 -4.94 -10.31 5.26
N PRO A 5 -5.66 -11.33 4.75
CA PRO A 5 -5.70 -11.59 3.32
C PRO A 5 -6.10 -10.38 2.48
N ASP A 6 -6.95 -9.51 3.02
CA ASP A 6 -7.35 -8.27 2.34
C ASP A 6 -6.19 -7.30 2.20
N ASP A 7 -5.30 -7.23 3.20
CA ASP A 7 -4.11 -6.38 3.12
C ASP A 7 -3.20 -6.83 1.97
N LEU A 8 -2.98 -8.14 1.84
CA LEU A 8 -2.17 -8.69 0.74
C LEU A 8 -2.84 -8.49 -0.62
N ARG A 9 -4.15 -8.63 -0.66
CA ARG A 9 -4.90 -8.42 -1.91
C ARG A 9 -4.77 -6.97 -2.38
N LEU A 10 -4.89 -6.03 -1.46
CA LEU A 10 -4.72 -4.61 -1.78
C LEU A 10 -3.30 -4.33 -2.24
N LEU A 11 -2.30 -4.87 -1.55
CA LEU A 11 -0.89 -4.72 -1.92
C LEU A 11 -0.65 -5.20 -3.36
N ARG A 12 -1.14 -6.39 -3.69
CA ARG A 12 -0.98 -6.95 -5.04
C ARG A 12 -1.68 -6.11 -6.10
N LYS A 13 -2.85 -5.57 -5.77
CA LYS A 13 -3.58 -4.69 -6.67
C LYS A 13 -2.78 -3.42 -6.95
N LEU A 14 -2.16 -2.84 -5.94
CA LEU A 14 -1.34 -1.65 -6.10
C LEU A 14 -0.12 -1.95 -6.96
N ILE A 15 0.53 -3.09 -6.76
CA ILE A 15 1.67 -3.50 -7.57
C ILE A 15 1.25 -3.67 -9.03
N ALA A 16 0.10 -4.29 -9.26
CA ALA A 16 -0.43 -4.49 -10.62
C ALA A 16 -0.74 -3.18 -11.32
N GLN A 17 -1.02 -2.12 -10.56
CA GLN A 17 -1.30 -0.79 -11.10
C GLN A 17 -0.05 0.07 -11.26
N GLY A 18 1.14 -0.50 -11.09
CA GLY A 18 2.39 0.21 -11.26
C GLY A 18 3.12 0.53 -9.97
N GLY A 19 2.59 0.09 -8.83
CA GLY A 19 3.24 0.27 -7.53
C GLY A 19 3.02 1.62 -6.88
N THR A 20 2.12 2.44 -7.41
CA THR A 20 1.78 3.75 -6.84
C THR A 20 0.27 3.93 -6.78
N LYS A 21 -0.17 4.73 -5.82
CA LYS A 21 -1.59 5.09 -5.70
C LYS A 21 -1.71 6.53 -5.24
N TYR A 22 -2.19 7.40 -6.10
CA TYR A 22 -2.48 8.77 -5.76
C TYR A 22 -3.90 8.85 -5.19
N THR A 23 -4.03 9.45 -4.01
CA THR A 23 -5.33 9.65 -3.38
C THR A 23 -5.56 11.14 -3.18
N ALA A 24 -6.66 11.63 -3.71
CA ALA A 24 -7.01 13.04 -3.66
C ALA A 24 -8.19 13.27 -2.71
N GLY A 25 -8.17 14.40 -2.03
CA GLY A 25 -9.29 14.84 -1.22
C GLY A 25 -9.41 14.10 0.10
N ASN A 26 -10.54 14.32 0.75
CA ASN A 26 -10.82 13.81 2.09
C ASN A 26 -11.52 12.45 2.01
N ILE A 27 -10.75 11.40 1.70
CA ILE A 27 -11.26 10.03 1.59
C ILE A 27 -10.74 9.19 2.77
N ASP A 28 -11.37 8.03 2.97
CA ASP A 28 -10.92 7.06 3.97
C ASP A 28 -9.66 6.36 3.47
N ARG A 29 -8.58 6.54 4.20
CA ARG A 29 -7.26 5.98 3.84
C ARG A 29 -6.79 4.88 4.80
N ARG A 30 -7.67 4.41 5.69
CA ARG A 30 -7.25 3.42 6.71
C ARG A 30 -6.65 2.17 6.11
N LYS A 31 -7.19 1.68 5.00
CA LYS A 31 -6.66 0.48 4.34
C LYS A 31 -5.23 0.68 3.82
N TYR A 32 -4.90 1.88 3.35
CA TYR A 32 -3.55 2.20 2.89
C TYR A 32 -2.61 2.43 4.06
N GLU A 33 -3.10 3.10 5.12
CA GLU A 33 -2.29 3.38 6.30
C GLU A 33 -1.86 2.10 7.02
N ARG A 34 -2.69 1.04 6.98
CA ARG A 34 -2.30 -0.26 7.49
C ARG A 34 -1.07 -0.79 6.75
N LEU A 35 -1.04 -0.65 5.43
CA LEU A 35 0.10 -1.11 4.64
C LEU A 35 1.36 -0.27 4.92
N VAL A 36 1.19 1.01 5.20
CA VAL A 36 2.30 1.87 5.63
C VAL A 36 2.88 1.37 6.95
N GLU A 37 2.04 1.01 7.90
CA GLU A 37 2.48 0.49 9.20
C GLU A 37 3.24 -0.82 9.07
N PHE A 38 2.88 -1.68 8.10
CA PHE A 38 3.63 -2.90 7.83
C PHE A 38 4.99 -2.62 7.16
N GLY A 39 5.21 -1.40 6.69
CA GLY A 39 6.41 -1.06 5.94
C GLY A 39 6.31 -1.42 4.46
N TRP A 40 5.10 -1.73 3.96
CA TRP A 40 4.87 -2.13 2.57
C TRP A 40 4.64 -0.94 1.64
N LEU A 41 4.21 0.19 2.21
CA LEU A 41 4.01 1.44 1.47
C LEU A 41 4.73 2.58 2.16
N THR A 42 5.11 3.58 1.37
CA THR A 42 5.46 4.90 1.88
C THR A 42 4.34 5.86 1.52
N ALA A 43 4.17 6.89 2.33
CA ALA A 43 3.17 7.93 2.11
C ALA A 43 3.86 9.27 1.94
N THR A 44 3.55 9.97 0.86
CA THR A 44 4.06 11.31 0.57
C THR A 44 2.87 12.24 0.40
N ARG A 45 2.99 13.45 0.90
CA ARG A 45 1.93 14.45 0.80
C ARG A 45 2.34 15.54 -0.19
N PRO A 46 1.97 15.40 -1.48
CA PRO A 46 2.29 16.42 -2.48
C PRO A 46 1.51 17.70 -2.25
N ASN A 47 0.32 17.62 -1.67
CA ASN A 47 -0.56 18.73 -1.34
C ASN A 47 -1.21 18.54 0.01
N ALA A 48 -1.81 19.60 0.55
CA ALA A 48 -2.48 19.54 1.85
C ALA A 48 -3.60 18.52 1.92
N GLY A 49 -4.30 18.25 0.82
CA GLY A 49 -5.43 17.33 0.81
C GLY A 49 -5.16 15.99 0.13
N ASP A 50 -3.94 15.77 -0.36
CA ASP A 50 -3.63 14.59 -1.17
C ASP A 50 -2.53 13.76 -0.52
N VAL A 51 -2.55 12.44 -0.80
CA VAL A 51 -1.50 11.54 -0.36
C VAL A 51 -1.13 10.62 -1.52
N LEU A 52 0.17 10.49 -1.78
CA LEU A 52 0.71 9.55 -2.76
C LEU A 52 1.32 8.38 -2.01
N TYR A 53 0.85 7.17 -2.31
CA TYR A 53 1.40 5.94 -1.74
C TYR A 53 2.26 5.24 -2.78
N GLU A 54 3.40 4.71 -2.32
CA GLU A 54 4.31 3.93 -3.19
C GLU A 54 4.66 2.63 -2.50
N VAL A 55 4.64 1.53 -3.26
CA VAL A 55 5.01 0.21 -2.73
C VAL A 55 6.52 0.17 -2.52
N THR A 56 6.94 -0.28 -1.33
CA THR A 56 8.35 -0.43 -0.97
C THR A 56 8.89 -1.76 -1.49
N GLU A 57 10.22 -1.90 -1.43
CA GLU A 57 10.83 -3.19 -1.74
C GLU A 57 10.34 -4.28 -0.80
N LYS A 58 10.18 -3.95 0.49
CA LYS A 58 9.62 -4.88 1.47
C LYS A 58 8.22 -5.33 1.06
N GLY A 59 7.38 -4.40 0.58
CA GLY A 59 6.05 -4.73 0.10
C GLY A 59 6.10 -5.68 -1.09
N ARG A 60 7.00 -5.44 -2.04
CA ARG A 60 7.15 -6.32 -3.21
C ARG A 60 7.59 -7.72 -2.80
N GLN A 61 8.53 -7.82 -1.87
CA GLN A 61 9.00 -9.10 -1.36
C GLN A 61 7.89 -9.86 -0.64
N GLU A 62 7.08 -9.16 0.13
CA GLU A 62 5.96 -9.76 0.85
C GLU A 62 4.91 -10.30 -0.12
N SER A 63 4.62 -9.55 -1.18
CA SER A 63 3.69 -9.99 -2.22
C SER A 63 4.20 -11.24 -2.93
N ASP A 64 5.50 -11.28 -3.26
CA ASP A 64 6.11 -12.42 -3.92
C ASP A 64 6.09 -13.66 -3.03
N SER A 65 6.43 -13.50 -1.75
CA SER A 65 6.40 -14.61 -0.78
C SER A 65 5.01 -15.19 -0.65
N ALA A 66 3.99 -14.33 -0.61
CA ALA A 66 2.60 -14.77 -0.50
C ALA A 66 2.12 -15.47 -1.76
N ALA A 67 2.69 -15.13 -2.93
CA ALA A 67 2.33 -15.75 -4.20
C ALA A 67 2.87 -17.18 -4.32
N ILE A 68 3.95 -17.49 -3.61
CA ILE A 68 4.59 -18.81 -3.64
C ILE A 68 3.90 -19.79 -2.69
N GLY A 69 3.36 -19.27 -1.61
CA GLY A 69 2.75 -20.07 -0.55
C GLY A 69 1.38 -20.66 -0.84
#